data_ccd1e7dbe91fbf692505c5208245af3d
#
_entry.id   ccd1e7dbe91fbf692505c5208245af3d
#
_cell.length_a   1.000
_cell.length_b   1.000
_cell.length_c   1.000
_cell.angle_alpha   90.00
_cell.angle_beta   90.00
_cell.angle_gamma   90.00
#
_symmetry.space_group_name_H-M   'P 1'
#
loop_
_entity.id
_entity.type
_entity.pdbx_description
1 polymer ?
#
loop_
_entity_poly.entity_id
_entity_poly.type
_entity_poly.pdbx_seq_one_letter_code
_entity_poly.pdbx_strand_id
1 'polypeptide(L)'
;MIAWDRLGKRHEAFATIAELLPEGCRIIETGTVRQIDNWEGDGQSTIVWDTLATNLGGTVTTIDINPIGAELVAELELQATTAIVGDSLDVIPTLTGHADLLYLDSFDVDFENPQPAAAHHLSELTAALNLLAPGSLVAVDDNRDDQGKGSEVAWFLAEHGAVEIVRGYVRVWRI
;
A
#
# COMPACT_ATOMS: atom_id res chain seq x y z
N MET A 1 -3.31 -8.32 -16.99
CA MET A 1 -2.40 -9.40 -16.48
C MET A 1 -1.21 -8.75 -15.82
N ILE A 2 -0.87 -9.15 -14.59
CA ILE A 2 0.24 -8.56 -13.83
C ILE A 2 1.57 -8.98 -14.46
N ALA A 3 2.47 -8.02 -14.67
CA ALA A 3 3.84 -8.25 -15.16
C ALA A 3 4.77 -8.61 -13.98
N TRP A 4 4.59 -9.80 -13.41
CA TRP A 4 5.31 -10.26 -12.22
C TRP A 4 6.83 -10.18 -12.34
N ASP A 5 7.37 -10.44 -13.52
CA ASP A 5 8.79 -10.38 -13.85
C ASP A 5 9.38 -8.95 -13.81
N ARG A 6 8.53 -7.93 -13.85
CA ARG A 6 8.92 -6.52 -13.82
C ARG A 6 8.89 -5.89 -12.41
N LEU A 7 8.33 -6.59 -11.42
CA LEU A 7 8.20 -6.08 -10.06
C LEU A 7 9.53 -5.96 -9.30
N GLY A 8 10.58 -6.60 -9.78
CA GLY A 8 11.92 -6.52 -9.20
C GLY A 8 11.92 -6.82 -7.69
N LYS A 9 12.33 -5.85 -6.88
CA LYS A 9 12.42 -5.97 -5.41
C LYS A 9 11.07 -6.15 -4.71
N ARG A 10 9.95 -5.80 -5.35
CA ARG A 10 8.60 -5.87 -4.81
C ARG A 10 7.94 -7.24 -5.03
N HIS A 11 8.52 -8.08 -5.92
CA HIS A 11 7.91 -9.33 -6.38
C HIS A 11 7.46 -10.23 -5.23
N GLU A 12 8.36 -10.55 -4.29
CA GLU A 12 8.06 -11.48 -3.20
C GLU A 12 6.87 -11.01 -2.35
N ALA A 13 6.89 -9.73 -1.97
CA ALA A 13 5.83 -9.16 -1.16
C ALA A 13 4.48 -9.12 -1.90
N PHE A 14 4.51 -8.69 -3.17
CA PHE A 14 3.28 -8.60 -3.97
C PHE A 14 2.70 -9.99 -4.28
N ALA A 15 3.55 -10.99 -4.55
CA ALA A 15 3.10 -12.36 -4.73
C ALA A 15 2.49 -12.94 -3.44
N THR A 16 3.13 -12.70 -2.29
CA THR A 16 2.61 -13.12 -0.98
C THR A 16 1.27 -12.45 -0.68
N ILE A 17 1.14 -11.15 -0.92
CA ILE A 17 -0.13 -10.43 -0.74
C ILE A 17 -1.22 -11.02 -1.65
N ALA A 18 -0.91 -11.25 -2.93
CA ALA A 18 -1.85 -11.81 -3.90
C ALA A 18 -2.38 -13.19 -3.52
N GLU A 19 -1.56 -14.03 -2.89
CA GLU A 19 -1.96 -15.36 -2.38
C GLU A 19 -2.86 -15.29 -1.15
N LEU A 20 -2.80 -14.19 -0.39
CA LEU A 20 -3.48 -14.05 0.89
C LEU A 20 -4.76 -13.22 0.82
N LEU A 21 -4.95 -12.43 -0.24
CA LEU A 21 -6.16 -11.62 -0.42
C LEU A 21 -7.38 -12.51 -0.68
N PRO A 22 -8.49 -12.29 0.05
CA PRO A 22 -9.73 -13.05 -0.16
C PRO A 22 -10.50 -12.58 -1.41
N GLU A 23 -11.45 -13.39 -1.86
CA GLU A 23 -12.47 -12.95 -2.80
C GLU A 23 -13.28 -11.78 -2.21
N GLY A 24 -13.58 -10.78 -3.02
CA GLY A 24 -14.26 -9.56 -2.61
C GLY A 24 -13.38 -8.62 -1.80
N CYS A 25 -12.06 -8.78 -1.82
CA CYS A 25 -11.12 -8.00 -1.01
C CYS A 25 -11.29 -6.49 -1.17
N ARG A 26 -10.99 -5.77 -0.10
CA ARG A 26 -10.89 -4.31 -0.11
C ARG A 26 -9.48 -3.87 0.20
N ILE A 27 -8.89 -3.13 -0.73
CA ILE A 27 -7.53 -2.61 -0.65
C ILE A 27 -7.59 -1.09 -0.45
N ILE A 28 -6.81 -0.58 0.51
CA ILE A 28 -6.58 0.84 0.70
C ILE A 28 -5.09 1.08 0.44
N GLU A 29 -4.79 2.01 -0.46
CA GLU A 29 -3.44 2.40 -0.83
C GLU A 29 -3.23 3.88 -0.56
N THR A 30 -2.09 4.26 0.00
CA THR A 30 -1.61 5.63 0.05
C THR A 30 -0.42 5.80 -0.88
N GLY A 31 -0.41 6.88 -1.68
CA GLY A 31 0.44 7.00 -2.86
C GLY A 31 -0.21 6.30 -4.07
N THR A 32 -0.40 7.02 -5.14
CA THR A 32 -1.03 6.52 -6.37
C THR A 32 0.01 6.49 -7.48
N VAL A 33 -0.19 5.64 -8.49
CA VAL A 33 0.65 5.61 -9.70
C VAL A 33 0.86 7.04 -10.24
N ARG A 34 2.13 7.43 -10.46
CA ARG A 34 2.50 8.77 -10.94
C ARG A 34 3.04 8.76 -12.37
N GLN A 35 3.49 7.61 -12.83
CA GLN A 35 4.06 7.45 -14.17
C GLN A 35 3.81 6.04 -14.69
N ILE A 36 3.16 5.94 -15.86
CA ILE A 36 2.90 4.65 -16.53
C ILE A 36 4.22 4.00 -16.93
N ASP A 37 4.31 2.68 -16.77
CA ASP A 37 5.43 1.82 -17.17
C ASP A 37 6.75 2.06 -16.40
N ASN A 38 6.73 2.82 -15.31
CA ASN A 38 7.88 3.06 -14.43
C ASN A 38 7.94 2.02 -13.29
N TRP A 39 8.19 0.75 -13.62
CA TRP A 39 8.16 -0.38 -12.68
C TRP A 39 9.23 -0.33 -11.60
N GLU A 40 10.41 0.20 -11.92
CA GLU A 40 11.52 0.28 -10.96
C GLU A 40 11.38 1.45 -9.99
N GLY A 41 10.92 2.60 -10.46
CA GLY A 41 10.76 3.80 -9.64
C GLY A 41 9.42 3.85 -8.93
N ASP A 42 8.35 3.87 -9.69
CA ASP A 42 6.98 4.07 -9.20
C ASP A 42 6.30 2.76 -8.74
N GLY A 43 6.86 1.60 -9.11
CA GLY A 43 6.40 0.27 -8.69
C GLY A 43 5.10 -0.20 -9.30
N GLN A 44 4.28 0.66 -9.85
CA GLN A 44 2.98 0.37 -10.47
C GLN A 44 2.00 -0.37 -9.52
N SER A 45 2.11 -0.16 -8.21
CA SER A 45 1.31 -0.84 -7.19
C SER A 45 -0.19 -0.68 -7.44
N THR A 46 -0.67 0.53 -7.73
CA THR A 46 -2.08 0.82 -8.04
C THR A 46 -2.62 -0.08 -9.16
N ILE A 47 -1.83 -0.28 -10.24
CA ILE A 47 -2.23 -1.12 -11.38
C ILE A 47 -2.25 -2.60 -10.99
N VAL A 48 -1.31 -3.02 -10.14
CA VAL A 48 -1.28 -4.39 -9.61
C VAL A 48 -2.50 -4.65 -8.73
N TRP A 49 -2.79 -3.74 -7.81
CA TRP A 49 -3.94 -3.86 -6.91
C TRP A 49 -5.27 -3.83 -7.67
N ASP A 50 -5.42 -2.94 -8.67
CA ASP A 50 -6.60 -2.95 -9.55
C ASP A 50 -6.80 -4.29 -10.24
N THR A 51 -5.72 -4.86 -10.81
CA THR A 51 -5.79 -6.15 -11.50
C THR A 51 -6.18 -7.28 -10.54
N LEU A 52 -5.60 -7.32 -9.33
CA LEU A 52 -5.94 -8.31 -8.32
C LEU A 52 -7.38 -8.15 -7.84
N ALA A 53 -7.78 -6.94 -7.47
CA ALA A 53 -9.13 -6.66 -7.01
C ALA A 53 -10.16 -6.98 -8.08
N THR A 54 -9.94 -6.62 -9.35
CA THR A 54 -10.82 -6.99 -10.47
C THR A 54 -10.99 -8.51 -10.57
N ASN A 55 -9.90 -9.27 -10.49
CA ASN A 55 -9.95 -10.73 -10.58
C ASN A 55 -10.64 -11.38 -9.37
N LEU A 56 -10.53 -10.79 -8.19
CA LEU A 56 -11.11 -11.28 -6.94
C LEU A 56 -12.52 -10.71 -6.67
N GLY A 57 -13.05 -9.84 -7.55
CA GLY A 57 -14.33 -9.15 -7.33
C GLY A 57 -14.30 -8.14 -6.19
N GLY A 58 -13.11 -7.62 -5.89
CA GLY A 58 -12.84 -6.66 -4.82
C GLY A 58 -12.82 -5.21 -5.27
N THR A 59 -12.29 -4.33 -4.41
CA THR A 59 -12.18 -2.88 -4.67
C THR A 59 -10.86 -2.32 -4.16
N VAL A 60 -10.39 -1.24 -4.80
CA VAL A 60 -9.22 -0.46 -4.40
C VAL A 60 -9.64 0.98 -4.15
N THR A 61 -9.22 1.54 -3.02
CA THR A 61 -9.24 2.99 -2.78
C THR A 61 -7.79 3.44 -2.70
N THR A 62 -7.35 4.26 -3.65
CA THR A 62 -6.01 4.85 -3.65
C THR A 62 -6.09 6.35 -3.34
N ILE A 63 -5.16 6.85 -2.53
CA ILE A 63 -5.17 8.21 -1.98
C ILE A 63 -3.83 8.87 -2.28
N ASP A 64 -3.86 10.03 -2.93
CA ASP A 64 -2.66 10.83 -3.17
C ASP A 64 -3.01 12.32 -3.10
N ILE A 65 -2.09 13.11 -2.57
CA ILE A 65 -2.23 14.57 -2.55
C ILE A 65 -2.07 15.18 -3.95
N ASN A 66 -1.37 14.48 -4.84
CA ASN A 66 -1.14 14.89 -6.21
C ASN A 66 -2.28 14.39 -7.13
N PRO A 67 -2.97 15.28 -7.87
CA PRO A 67 -4.08 14.88 -8.75
C PRO A 67 -3.64 14.02 -9.96
N ILE A 68 -2.36 13.97 -10.30
CA ILE A 68 -1.85 13.18 -11.44
C ILE A 68 -2.25 11.71 -11.31
N GLY A 69 -2.18 11.13 -10.12
CA GLY A 69 -2.57 9.75 -9.89
C GLY A 69 -4.04 9.48 -10.24
N ALA A 70 -4.93 10.39 -9.84
CA ALA A 70 -6.35 10.26 -10.17
C ALA A 70 -6.61 10.42 -11.67
N GLU A 71 -5.88 11.31 -12.36
CA GLU A 71 -5.94 11.45 -13.81
C GLU A 71 -5.50 10.18 -14.52
N LEU A 72 -4.41 9.55 -14.07
CA LEU A 72 -3.91 8.29 -14.61
C LEU A 72 -4.86 7.11 -14.35
N VAL A 73 -5.44 7.02 -13.16
CA VAL A 73 -6.46 6.00 -12.84
C VAL A 73 -7.63 6.08 -13.83
N ALA A 74 -8.07 7.30 -14.14
CA ALA A 74 -9.14 7.53 -15.12
C ALA A 74 -8.68 7.22 -16.56
N GLU A 75 -7.48 7.64 -16.97
CA GLU A 75 -6.91 7.39 -18.30
C GLU A 75 -6.72 5.90 -18.58
N LEU A 76 -6.25 5.15 -17.56
CA LEU A 76 -6.03 3.71 -17.65
C LEU A 76 -7.33 2.89 -17.52
N GLU A 77 -8.46 3.55 -17.28
CA GLU A 77 -9.78 2.90 -17.10
C GLU A 77 -9.72 1.77 -16.06
N LEU A 78 -9.03 1.98 -14.92
CA LEU A 78 -8.92 0.97 -13.87
C LEU A 78 -10.30 0.62 -13.30
N GLN A 79 -10.65 -0.68 -13.33
CA GLN A 79 -12.02 -1.14 -13.13
C GLN A 79 -12.43 -1.25 -11.66
N ALA A 80 -11.49 -1.62 -10.79
CA ALA A 80 -11.72 -1.85 -9.36
C ALA A 80 -11.31 -0.63 -8.51
N THR A 81 -10.65 0.38 -9.12
CA THR A 81 -9.94 1.45 -8.40
C THR A 81 -10.73 2.75 -8.39
N THR A 82 -10.86 3.32 -7.20
CA THR A 82 -11.33 4.70 -6.98
C THR A 82 -10.17 5.53 -6.41
N ALA A 83 -9.78 6.58 -7.11
CA ALA A 83 -8.76 7.51 -6.64
C ALA A 83 -9.38 8.70 -5.89
N ILE A 84 -8.80 9.05 -4.74
CA ILE A 84 -9.17 10.20 -3.93
C ILE A 84 -7.98 11.14 -3.88
N VAL A 85 -8.18 12.39 -4.33
CA VAL A 85 -7.17 13.44 -4.22
C VAL A 85 -7.29 14.12 -2.87
N GLY A 86 -6.26 13.99 -2.03
CA GLY A 86 -6.24 14.57 -0.68
C GLY A 86 -5.08 14.07 0.16
N ASP A 87 -4.87 14.73 1.29
CA ASP A 87 -3.92 14.26 2.30
C ASP A 87 -4.45 12.95 2.91
N SER A 88 -3.62 11.91 2.92
CA SER A 88 -3.99 10.60 3.44
C SER A 88 -4.44 10.65 4.91
N LEU A 89 -3.81 11.51 5.72
CA LEU A 89 -4.15 11.68 7.14
C LEU A 89 -5.53 12.35 7.35
N ASP A 90 -6.01 13.11 6.37
CA ASP A 90 -7.36 13.69 6.37
C ASP A 90 -8.40 12.72 5.78
N VAL A 91 -8.01 11.95 4.76
CA VAL A 91 -8.92 11.07 4.02
C VAL A 91 -9.18 9.76 4.76
N ILE A 92 -8.13 9.07 5.25
CA ILE A 92 -8.25 7.76 5.92
C ILE A 92 -9.30 7.76 7.04
N PRO A 93 -9.36 8.76 7.95
CA PRO A 93 -10.35 8.79 9.02
C PRO A 93 -11.81 8.90 8.53
N THR A 94 -12.05 9.29 7.28
CA THR A 94 -13.39 9.37 6.70
C THR A 94 -13.87 8.06 6.09
N LEU A 95 -12.95 7.12 5.87
CA LEU A 95 -13.26 5.80 5.31
C LEU A 95 -13.97 4.94 6.37
N THR A 96 -14.84 4.07 5.88
CA THR A 96 -15.60 3.14 6.73
C THR A 96 -15.52 1.72 6.19
N GLY A 97 -15.82 0.73 7.04
CA GLY A 97 -15.79 -0.68 6.68
C GLY A 97 -14.41 -1.29 6.91
N HIS A 98 -14.25 -2.57 6.56
CA HIS A 98 -13.03 -3.35 6.75
C HIS A 98 -12.11 -3.23 5.53
N ALA A 99 -10.80 -3.23 5.75
CA ALA A 99 -9.76 -3.34 4.73
C ALA A 99 -8.98 -4.64 4.90
N ASP A 100 -8.85 -5.41 3.83
CA ASP A 100 -8.05 -6.64 3.80
C ASP A 100 -6.57 -6.35 3.59
N LEU A 101 -6.25 -5.26 2.88
CA LEU A 101 -4.90 -4.74 2.70
C LEU A 101 -4.88 -3.23 2.91
N LEU A 102 -3.95 -2.77 3.75
CA LEU A 102 -3.48 -1.39 3.82
C LEU A 102 -2.07 -1.33 3.24
N TYR A 103 -1.91 -0.70 2.07
CA TYR A 103 -0.62 -0.51 1.41
C TYR A 103 -0.17 0.94 1.52
N LEU A 104 0.97 1.17 2.16
CA LEU A 104 1.48 2.49 2.52
C LEU A 104 2.71 2.85 1.67
N ASP A 105 2.56 3.85 0.79
CA ASP A 105 3.61 4.32 -0.13
C ASP A 105 3.52 5.82 -0.48
N SER A 106 2.89 6.63 0.36
CA SER A 106 2.56 8.04 0.03
C SER A 106 3.73 9.00 0.08
N PHE A 107 4.56 8.95 1.12
CA PHE A 107 5.60 9.92 1.41
C PHE A 107 6.97 9.41 0.89
N ASP A 108 7.65 10.18 0.04
CA ASP A 108 8.96 9.79 -0.50
C ASP A 108 10.01 9.67 0.62
N VAL A 109 10.83 8.62 0.56
CA VAL A 109 11.87 8.38 1.57
C VAL A 109 13.22 8.96 1.14
N ASP A 110 13.85 9.71 2.04
CA ASP A 110 15.28 9.98 2.01
C ASP A 110 15.99 8.93 2.88
N PHE A 111 16.74 8.03 2.27
CA PHE A 111 17.44 6.97 3.02
C PHE A 111 18.61 7.48 3.90
N GLU A 112 19.05 8.72 3.72
CA GLU A 112 20.00 9.35 4.66
C GLU A 112 19.28 9.92 5.88
N ASN A 113 17.97 10.24 5.75
CA ASN A 113 17.12 10.71 6.84
C ASN A 113 15.70 10.11 6.71
N PRO A 114 15.51 8.80 6.96
CA PRO A 114 14.23 8.12 6.72
C PRO A 114 13.13 8.47 7.74
N GLN A 115 13.49 9.11 8.87
CA GLN A 115 12.60 9.38 9.99
C GLN A 115 11.29 10.10 9.61
N PRO A 116 11.30 11.17 8.79
CA PRO A 116 10.05 11.85 8.41
C PRO A 116 9.07 10.93 7.67
N ALA A 117 9.57 10.11 6.74
CA ALA A 117 8.75 9.16 6.02
C ALA A 117 8.22 8.04 6.95
N ALA A 118 9.06 7.51 7.83
CA ALA A 118 8.65 6.49 8.80
C ALA A 118 7.55 6.99 9.74
N ALA A 119 7.70 8.20 10.29
CA ALA A 119 6.70 8.81 11.16
C ALA A 119 5.38 9.08 10.44
N HIS A 120 5.43 9.49 9.15
CA HIS A 120 4.24 9.71 8.34
C HIS A 120 3.47 8.39 8.15
N HIS A 121 4.14 7.29 7.75
CA HIS A 121 3.49 6.00 7.54
C HIS A 121 2.97 5.38 8.85
N LEU A 122 3.62 5.62 10.00
CA LEU A 122 3.04 5.27 11.30
C LEU A 122 1.77 6.07 11.58
N SER A 123 1.73 7.35 11.21
CA SER A 123 0.53 8.17 11.37
C SER A 123 -0.62 7.68 10.49
N GLU A 124 -0.35 7.29 9.24
CA GLU A 124 -1.33 6.68 8.34
C GLU A 124 -1.87 5.34 8.89
N LEU A 125 -0.97 4.45 9.36
CA LEU A 125 -1.38 3.21 10.02
C LEU A 125 -2.28 3.49 11.22
N THR A 126 -1.91 4.45 12.07
CA THR A 126 -2.68 4.80 13.27
C THR A 126 -4.06 5.33 12.90
N ALA A 127 -4.17 6.16 11.86
CA ALA A 127 -5.44 6.66 11.35
C ALA A 127 -6.32 5.53 10.78
N ALA A 128 -5.71 4.47 10.25
CA ALA A 128 -6.39 3.33 9.63
C ALA A 128 -6.78 2.20 10.60
N LEU A 129 -6.39 2.24 11.87
CA LEU A 129 -6.61 1.11 12.81
C LEU A 129 -8.07 0.65 12.88
N ASN A 130 -9.02 1.57 12.77
CA ASN A 130 -10.45 1.22 12.78
C ASN A 130 -10.93 0.47 11.51
N LEU A 131 -10.11 0.46 10.47
CA LEU A 131 -10.38 -0.24 9.21
C LEU A 131 -9.75 -1.64 9.18
N LEU A 132 -8.88 -1.95 10.14
CA LEU A 132 -8.15 -3.22 10.21
C LEU A 132 -8.80 -4.18 11.21
N ALA A 133 -8.74 -5.47 10.93
CA ALA A 133 -9.24 -6.54 11.78
C ALA A 133 -8.27 -7.73 11.76
N PRO A 134 -8.41 -8.71 12.66
CA PRO A 134 -7.61 -9.92 12.59
C PRO A 134 -7.65 -10.58 11.22
N GLY A 135 -6.49 -10.77 10.61
CA GLY A 135 -6.31 -11.27 9.26
C GLY A 135 -5.99 -10.20 8.21
N SER A 136 -6.22 -8.92 8.49
CA SER A 136 -5.80 -7.82 7.61
C SER A 136 -4.29 -7.84 7.38
N LEU A 137 -3.88 -7.42 6.19
CA LEU A 137 -2.49 -7.20 5.82
C LEU A 137 -2.16 -5.71 5.89
N VAL A 138 -0.99 -5.40 6.43
CA VAL A 138 -0.37 -4.07 6.34
C VAL A 138 0.93 -4.22 5.58
N ALA A 139 1.14 -3.42 4.56
CA ALA A 139 2.36 -3.43 3.76
C ALA A 139 2.93 -2.01 3.64
N VAL A 140 4.25 -1.89 3.70
CA VAL A 140 4.95 -0.60 3.56
C VAL A 140 6.07 -0.75 2.55
N ASP A 141 6.09 0.11 1.53
CA ASP A 141 7.13 0.11 0.49
C ASP A 141 8.42 0.84 0.95
N ASP A 142 9.44 0.82 0.12
CA ASP A 142 10.70 1.56 0.27
C ASP A 142 11.46 1.32 1.57
N ASN A 143 11.79 0.05 1.84
CA ASN A 143 12.65 -0.31 2.97
C ASN A 143 14.02 -0.80 2.51
N ARG A 144 15.04 -0.53 3.31
CA ARG A 144 16.38 -1.11 3.22
C ARG A 144 16.76 -1.66 4.58
N ASP A 145 16.77 -2.98 4.70
CA ASP A 145 16.93 -3.67 5.98
C ASP A 145 15.89 -3.19 7.01
N ASP A 146 16.35 -2.63 8.13
CA ASP A 146 15.48 -2.09 9.20
C ASP A 146 15.22 -0.59 9.07
N GLN A 147 15.65 0.03 7.97
CA GLN A 147 15.49 1.44 7.70
C GLN A 147 14.51 1.67 6.55
N GLY A 148 13.86 2.82 6.52
CA GLY A 148 12.93 3.21 5.48
C GLY A 148 11.55 3.53 6.04
N LYS A 149 10.58 3.58 5.15
CA LYS A 149 9.21 3.98 5.47
C LYS A 149 8.56 3.11 6.56
N GLY A 150 8.90 1.81 6.60
CA GLY A 150 8.30 0.82 7.51
C GLY A 150 8.96 0.69 8.87
N SER A 151 10.00 1.46 9.22
CA SER A 151 10.74 1.24 10.46
C SER A 151 9.91 1.47 11.73
N GLU A 152 9.13 2.54 11.80
CA GLU A 152 8.24 2.82 12.95
C GLU A 152 6.98 1.97 12.94
N VAL A 153 6.44 1.70 11.75
CA VAL A 153 5.32 0.75 11.57
C VAL A 153 5.70 -0.62 12.10
N ALA A 154 6.90 -1.11 11.79
CA ALA A 154 7.38 -2.41 12.27
C ALA A 154 7.44 -2.49 13.81
N TRP A 155 8.00 -1.46 14.45
CA TRP A 155 8.05 -1.39 15.90
C TRP A 155 6.64 -1.38 16.51
N PHE A 156 5.74 -0.52 16.00
CA PHE A 156 4.36 -0.44 16.47
C PHE A 156 3.62 -1.77 16.33
N LEU A 157 3.70 -2.41 15.16
CA LEU A 157 3.00 -3.67 14.87
C LEU A 157 3.54 -4.83 15.72
N ALA A 158 4.85 -4.88 15.96
CA ALA A 158 5.46 -5.89 16.83
C ALA A 158 4.94 -5.78 18.28
N GLU A 159 4.80 -4.56 18.82
CA GLU A 159 4.22 -4.34 20.14
C GLU A 159 2.75 -4.73 20.25
N HIS A 160 2.03 -4.70 19.12
CA HIS A 160 0.60 -5.06 19.05
C HIS A 160 0.36 -6.52 18.61
N GLY A 161 1.42 -7.33 18.51
CA GLY A 161 1.32 -8.76 18.27
C GLY A 161 1.09 -9.16 16.81
N ALA A 162 1.24 -8.24 15.85
CA ALA A 162 1.20 -8.56 14.43
C ALA A 162 2.42 -9.40 14.02
N VAL A 163 2.23 -10.25 13.01
CA VAL A 163 3.28 -11.15 12.52
C VAL A 163 3.85 -10.60 11.22
N GLU A 164 5.14 -10.28 11.19
CA GLU A 164 5.85 -9.94 9.96
C GLU A 164 6.00 -11.18 9.10
N ILE A 165 5.41 -11.19 7.90
CA ILE A 165 5.37 -12.35 6.99
C ILE A 165 6.29 -12.17 5.77
N VAL A 166 6.63 -10.92 5.41
CA VAL A 166 7.66 -10.60 4.42
C VAL A 166 8.53 -9.48 4.98
N ARG A 167 9.86 -9.66 4.90
CA ARG A 167 10.85 -8.66 5.28
C ARG A 167 11.78 -8.39 4.10
N GLY A 168 11.51 -7.34 3.36
CA GLY A 168 12.23 -6.96 2.15
C GLY A 168 12.07 -5.49 1.82
N TYR A 169 12.20 -5.15 0.56
CA TYR A 169 11.99 -3.80 0.06
C TYR A 169 10.55 -3.33 0.32
N VAL A 170 9.58 -4.23 0.18
CA VAL A 170 8.25 -4.09 0.77
C VAL A 170 8.20 -5.01 1.98
N ARG A 171 7.82 -4.47 3.14
CA ARG A 171 7.59 -5.23 4.35
C ARG A 171 6.10 -5.49 4.52
N VAL A 172 5.73 -6.69 4.94
CA VAL A 172 4.33 -7.10 5.06
C VAL A 172 4.08 -7.74 6.42
N TRP A 173 3.02 -7.31 7.08
CA TRP A 173 2.55 -7.87 8.35
C TRP A 173 1.11 -8.36 8.23
N ARG A 174 0.79 -9.37 9.02
CA ARG A 174 -0.59 -9.80 9.28
C ARG A 174 -0.98 -9.40 10.70
N ILE A 175 -2.14 -8.74 10.82
CA ILE A 175 -2.75 -8.32 12.08
C ILE A 175 -3.38 -9.51 12.82
#